data_2e60093c0aa5d90c898a717a1db64dbb
#
_entry.id   2e60093c0aa5d90c898a717a1db64dbb
#
_cell.length_a   1.000
_cell.length_b   1.000
_cell.length_c   1.000
_cell.angle_alpha   90.00
_cell.angle_beta   90.00
_cell.angle_gamma   90.00
#
_symmetry.space_group_name_H-M   'P 1'
#
loop_
_entity.id
_entity.type
_entity.pdbx_description
1 polymer ?
#
loop_
_entity_poly.entity_id
_entity_poly.type
_entity_poly.pdbx_seq_one_letter_code
_entity_poly.pdbx_strand_id
1 'polypeptide(L)'
;MQYDELEFDTYGDEGQKTILYVIISDTDDTYNFIPSIMFTQIFNVLCYKADKVYGGRLKTSVQFILDEFAQFKIPKFKILISTIRSRMISCILMLQTQSQLKDNYKDAAETIIGNCDTQIFLGGQEKSTLKDLDETLGQETIDLYNESKTFSVNDSTGLNYNKTGKKLKDMYDLSVMDRNKCIVRVSGLPPFFSDKYDTTSHPNFKYTADADEKNIFDFQKYRKKLKRKEEVRIRFHKDDQYMVIEQK
;
A
#
# COMPACT_ATOMS: atom_id res chain seq x y z
N MET A 1 -26.41 -6.80 -17.47
CA MET A 1 -26.45 -5.84 -16.35
C MET A 1 -27.22 -4.64 -16.83
N GLN A 2 -28.31 -4.29 -16.18
CA GLN A 2 -29.15 -3.14 -16.56
C GLN A 2 -28.81 -1.90 -15.74
N TYR A 3 -27.97 -2.00 -14.70
CA TYR A 3 -27.67 -0.91 -13.78
C TYR A 3 -26.19 -0.91 -13.44
N ASP A 4 -25.59 0.28 -13.30
CA ASP A 4 -24.27 0.48 -12.71
C ASP A 4 -24.43 0.48 -11.18
N GLU A 5 -24.12 -0.65 -10.54
CA GLU A 5 -24.21 -0.79 -9.08
C GLU A 5 -23.00 -0.21 -8.35
N LEU A 6 -21.91 0.05 -9.06
CA LEU A 6 -20.64 0.49 -8.47
C LEU A 6 -20.49 2.01 -8.50
N GLU A 7 -21.24 2.69 -9.37
CA GLU A 7 -21.28 4.16 -9.47
C GLU A 7 -19.90 4.81 -9.43
N PHE A 8 -18.93 4.28 -10.18
CA PHE A 8 -17.55 4.79 -10.20
C PHE A 8 -17.44 6.27 -10.56
N ASP A 9 -18.43 6.78 -11.28
CA ASP A 9 -18.54 8.16 -11.69
C ASP A 9 -18.84 9.12 -10.53
N THR A 10 -19.30 8.62 -9.38
CA THR A 10 -19.55 9.43 -8.18
C THR A 10 -18.30 9.57 -7.30
N TYR A 11 -17.27 8.71 -7.52
CA TYR A 11 -16.07 8.73 -6.68
C TYR A 11 -15.28 10.03 -6.89
N GLY A 12 -14.78 10.59 -5.78
CA GLY A 12 -14.01 11.84 -5.81
C GLY A 12 -14.85 13.11 -5.86
N ASP A 13 -16.19 13.01 -5.83
CA ASP A 13 -17.11 14.15 -5.76
C ASP A 13 -17.16 14.79 -4.38
N GLU A 14 -17.59 16.03 -4.33
CA GLU A 14 -17.76 16.77 -3.09
C GLU A 14 -18.83 16.13 -2.21
N GLY A 15 -18.48 15.91 -0.94
CA GLY A 15 -19.41 15.35 0.06
C GLY A 15 -19.62 13.83 -0.04
N GLN A 16 -19.14 13.17 -1.07
CA GLN A 16 -19.21 11.71 -1.19
C GLN A 16 -18.16 11.03 -0.29
N LYS A 17 -18.63 10.10 0.54
CA LYS A 17 -17.81 9.22 1.38
C LYS A 17 -18.10 7.79 1.01
N THR A 18 -17.25 7.18 0.21
CA THR A 18 -17.43 5.82 -0.27
C THR A 18 -16.24 4.96 0.15
N ILE A 19 -16.50 3.74 0.56
CA ILE A 19 -15.50 2.71 0.79
C ILE A 19 -15.90 1.51 -0.07
N LEU A 20 -15.02 1.13 -1.00
CA LEU A 20 -15.17 -0.06 -1.81
C LEU A 20 -14.23 -1.15 -1.31
N TYR A 21 -14.77 -2.26 -0.86
CA TYR A 21 -13.99 -3.46 -0.52
C TYR A 21 -14.01 -4.43 -1.70
N VAL A 22 -12.82 -4.78 -2.17
CA VAL A 22 -12.62 -5.77 -3.25
C VAL A 22 -11.91 -6.98 -2.64
N ILE A 23 -12.63 -8.08 -2.56
CA ILE A 23 -12.09 -9.34 -2.00
C ILE A 23 -11.67 -10.23 -3.17
N ILE A 24 -10.40 -10.60 -3.17
CA ILE A 24 -9.77 -11.44 -4.19
C ILE A 24 -9.36 -12.76 -3.51
N SER A 25 -9.39 -13.86 -4.25
CA SER A 25 -8.90 -15.15 -3.74
C SER A 25 -7.38 -15.15 -3.67
N ASP A 26 -6.83 -15.67 -2.57
CA ASP A 26 -5.37 -15.80 -2.39
C ASP A 26 -4.80 -17.01 -3.13
N THR A 27 -5.66 -18.00 -3.43
CA THR A 27 -5.23 -19.32 -3.94
C THR A 27 -5.63 -19.58 -5.40
N ASP A 28 -6.54 -18.77 -5.96
CA ASP A 28 -7.07 -18.95 -7.32
C ASP A 28 -6.92 -17.64 -8.10
N ASP A 29 -6.04 -17.65 -9.08
CA ASP A 29 -5.71 -16.52 -9.95
C ASP A 29 -6.60 -16.44 -11.22
N THR A 30 -7.47 -17.42 -11.43
CA THR A 30 -8.32 -17.54 -12.64
C THR A 30 -9.10 -16.26 -12.92
N TYR A 31 -9.55 -15.57 -11.89
CA TYR A 31 -10.38 -14.36 -12.00
C TYR A 31 -9.63 -13.05 -11.75
N ASN A 32 -8.30 -13.06 -11.62
CA ASN A 32 -7.49 -11.87 -11.35
C ASN A 32 -7.54 -10.80 -12.45
N PHE A 33 -8.03 -11.18 -13.64
CA PHE A 33 -8.29 -10.22 -14.71
C PHE A 33 -9.47 -9.27 -14.37
N ILE A 34 -10.43 -9.70 -13.55
CA ILE A 34 -11.59 -8.89 -13.16
C ILE A 34 -11.16 -7.66 -12.35
N PRO A 35 -10.45 -7.80 -11.21
CA PRO A 35 -9.92 -6.64 -10.49
C PRO A 35 -8.96 -5.80 -11.34
N SER A 36 -8.16 -6.41 -12.22
CA SER A 36 -7.29 -5.67 -13.14
C SER A 36 -8.07 -4.71 -14.05
N ILE A 37 -9.17 -5.19 -14.64
CA ILE A 37 -10.05 -4.38 -15.49
C ILE A 37 -10.76 -3.31 -14.65
N MET A 38 -11.32 -3.71 -13.51
CA MET A 38 -12.05 -2.82 -12.61
C MET A 38 -11.17 -1.65 -12.14
N PHE A 39 -9.98 -1.91 -11.62
CA PHE A 39 -9.07 -0.85 -11.19
C PHE A 39 -8.63 0.04 -12.36
N THR A 40 -8.40 -0.55 -13.53
CA THR A 40 -8.09 0.23 -14.75
C THR A 40 -9.21 1.20 -15.08
N GLN A 41 -10.47 0.77 -15.00
CA GLN A 41 -11.63 1.62 -15.26
C GLN A 41 -11.77 2.71 -14.20
N ILE A 42 -11.64 2.38 -12.91
CA ILE A 42 -11.72 3.36 -11.82
C ILE A 42 -10.65 4.45 -12.02
N PHE A 43 -9.39 4.07 -12.28
CA PHE A 43 -8.33 5.06 -12.52
C PHE A 43 -8.64 5.95 -13.74
N ASN A 44 -9.15 5.36 -14.83
CA ASN A 44 -9.50 6.13 -16.04
C ASN A 44 -10.63 7.12 -15.76
N VAL A 45 -11.68 6.70 -15.07
CA VAL A 45 -12.82 7.57 -14.71
C VAL A 45 -12.34 8.70 -13.79
N LEU A 46 -11.57 8.39 -12.74
CA LEU A 46 -11.07 9.39 -11.81
C LEU A 46 -10.12 10.40 -12.48
N CYS A 47 -9.20 9.92 -13.32
CA CYS A 47 -8.30 10.82 -14.07
C CYS A 47 -9.06 11.69 -15.05
N TYR A 48 -10.00 11.11 -15.81
CA TYR A 48 -10.86 11.88 -16.71
C TYR A 48 -11.65 12.96 -15.98
N LYS A 49 -12.24 12.59 -14.84
CA LYS A 49 -13.03 13.49 -14.01
C LYS A 49 -12.19 14.62 -13.42
N ALA A 50 -11.01 14.30 -12.90
CA ALA A 50 -10.07 15.31 -12.43
C ALA A 50 -9.71 16.30 -13.54
N ASP A 51 -9.33 15.79 -14.72
CA ASP A 51 -8.82 16.62 -15.80
C ASP A 51 -9.92 17.40 -16.54
N LYS A 52 -11.07 16.78 -16.81
CA LYS A 52 -12.10 17.35 -17.70
C LYS A 52 -13.27 17.99 -16.94
N VAL A 53 -13.59 17.49 -15.74
CA VAL A 53 -14.73 18.02 -14.98
C VAL A 53 -14.26 19.03 -13.93
N TYR A 54 -13.15 18.76 -13.24
CA TYR A 54 -12.70 19.54 -12.09
C TYR A 54 -11.43 20.38 -12.32
N GLY A 55 -10.95 20.50 -13.54
CA GLY A 55 -9.82 21.37 -13.87
C GLY A 55 -8.47 20.93 -13.29
N GLY A 56 -8.26 19.62 -13.18
CA GLY A 56 -6.98 19.00 -12.82
C GLY A 56 -6.94 18.29 -11.47
N ARG A 57 -7.96 18.45 -10.60
CA ARG A 57 -7.98 17.85 -9.25
C ARG A 57 -9.37 17.41 -8.84
N LEU A 58 -9.50 16.25 -8.25
CA LEU A 58 -10.75 15.78 -7.63
C LEU A 58 -11.16 16.69 -6.47
N LYS A 59 -12.44 16.74 -6.16
CA LYS A 59 -12.97 17.51 -5.02
C LYS A 59 -12.72 16.81 -3.69
N THR A 60 -12.81 15.47 -3.68
CA THR A 60 -12.49 14.62 -2.55
C THR A 60 -11.33 13.71 -2.95
N SER A 61 -10.33 13.55 -2.07
CA SER A 61 -9.20 12.65 -2.32
C SER A 61 -9.65 11.20 -2.37
N VAL A 62 -9.09 10.44 -3.30
CA VAL A 62 -9.32 8.99 -3.41
C VAL A 62 -8.03 8.25 -3.10
N GLN A 63 -8.09 7.33 -2.14
CA GLN A 63 -6.96 6.50 -1.74
C GLN A 63 -7.22 5.04 -2.10
N PHE A 64 -6.29 4.44 -2.82
CA PHE A 64 -6.25 3.02 -3.09
C PHE A 64 -5.34 2.34 -2.07
N ILE A 65 -5.88 1.36 -1.35
CA ILE A 65 -5.12 0.48 -0.47
C ILE A 65 -5.10 -0.87 -1.16
N LEU A 66 -3.97 -1.21 -1.79
CA LEU A 66 -3.79 -2.39 -2.61
C LEU A 66 -2.96 -3.40 -1.83
N ASP A 67 -3.65 -4.19 -1.01
CA ASP A 67 -3.06 -5.31 -0.31
C ASP A 67 -2.72 -6.41 -1.32
N GLU A 68 -1.59 -7.06 -1.12
CA GLU A 68 -1.06 -8.08 -2.03
C GLU A 68 -1.04 -7.65 -3.50
N PHE A 69 -0.60 -6.41 -3.74
CA PHE A 69 -0.61 -5.77 -5.07
C PHE A 69 0.03 -6.62 -6.17
N ALA A 70 0.91 -7.55 -5.81
CA ALA A 70 1.55 -8.44 -6.76
C ALA A 70 0.64 -9.58 -7.26
N GLN A 71 -0.53 -9.81 -6.69
CA GLN A 71 -1.44 -10.88 -7.15
C GLN A 71 -2.12 -10.55 -8.49
N PHE A 72 -2.31 -9.28 -8.79
CA PHE A 72 -2.94 -8.86 -10.05
C PHE A 72 -2.16 -7.69 -10.68
N LYS A 73 -2.32 -7.53 -12.00
CA LYS A 73 -1.60 -6.51 -12.75
C LYS A 73 -2.54 -5.43 -13.24
N ILE A 74 -2.30 -4.19 -12.86
CA ILE A 74 -2.98 -3.03 -13.44
C ILE A 74 -2.21 -2.58 -14.68
N PRO A 75 -2.79 -2.66 -15.89
CA PRO A 75 -2.15 -2.20 -17.12
C PRO A 75 -1.73 -0.72 -17.04
N LYS A 76 -0.55 -0.39 -17.55
CA LYS A 76 0.00 0.99 -17.56
C LYS A 76 0.17 1.62 -16.18
N PHE A 77 0.20 0.84 -15.10
CA PHE A 77 0.31 1.36 -13.73
C PHE A 77 1.56 2.23 -13.51
N LYS A 78 2.67 1.92 -14.20
CA LYS A 78 3.87 2.77 -14.23
C LYS A 78 3.56 4.23 -14.60
N ILE A 79 2.69 4.46 -15.59
CA ILE A 79 2.30 5.80 -16.01
C ILE A 79 1.30 6.41 -15.03
N LEU A 80 0.36 5.60 -14.56
CA LEU A 80 -0.65 6.05 -13.58
C LEU A 80 0.01 6.58 -12.32
N ILE A 81 0.88 5.80 -11.66
CA ILE A 81 1.47 6.17 -10.38
C ILE A 81 2.30 7.46 -10.45
N SER A 82 2.89 7.76 -11.60
CA SER A 82 3.65 9.01 -11.80
C SER A 82 2.76 10.25 -11.99
N THR A 83 1.48 10.09 -12.28
CA THR A 83 0.58 11.19 -12.66
C THR A 83 -0.59 11.43 -11.72
N ILE A 84 -0.98 10.45 -10.93
CA ILE A 84 -2.19 10.50 -10.10
C ILE A 84 -2.09 11.47 -8.90
N ARG A 85 -0.88 11.75 -8.42
CA ARG A 85 -0.65 12.63 -7.25
C ARG A 85 -1.26 14.01 -7.44
N SER A 86 -1.06 14.64 -8.59
CA SER A 86 -1.62 15.97 -8.88
C SER A 86 -3.15 15.99 -8.89
N ARG A 87 -3.78 14.84 -9.11
CA ARG A 87 -5.23 14.65 -9.20
C ARG A 87 -5.91 14.32 -7.88
N MET A 88 -5.19 14.38 -6.76
CA MET A 88 -5.71 13.98 -5.43
C MET A 88 -6.00 12.48 -5.33
N ILE A 89 -5.27 11.67 -6.08
CA ILE A 89 -5.34 10.20 -6.02
C ILE A 89 -4.04 9.69 -5.44
N SER A 90 -4.11 8.80 -4.46
CA SER A 90 -2.96 8.17 -3.81
C SER A 90 -3.10 6.65 -3.79
N CYS A 91 -1.96 5.95 -3.74
CA CYS A 91 -1.90 4.50 -3.63
C CYS A 91 -1.01 4.09 -2.47
N ILE A 92 -1.47 3.11 -1.71
CA ILE A 92 -0.65 2.33 -0.77
C ILE A 92 -0.52 0.94 -1.38
N LEU A 93 0.71 0.55 -1.69
CA LEU A 93 1.02 -0.75 -2.28
C LEU A 93 1.63 -1.63 -1.21
N MET A 94 1.01 -2.76 -0.92
CA MET A 94 1.54 -3.74 0.01
C MET A 94 2.09 -4.93 -0.77
N LEU A 95 3.31 -5.34 -0.43
CA LEU A 95 4.05 -6.40 -1.11
C LEU A 95 4.66 -7.31 -0.05
N GLN A 96 4.67 -8.59 -0.30
CA GLN A 96 5.41 -9.54 0.52
C GLN A 96 6.90 -9.46 0.20
N THR A 97 7.24 -9.31 -1.08
CA THR A 97 8.61 -9.18 -1.57
C THR A 97 8.69 -8.24 -2.78
N GLN A 98 9.84 -7.62 -3.00
CA GLN A 98 10.05 -6.81 -4.21
C GLN A 98 10.17 -7.66 -5.48
N SER A 99 10.62 -8.92 -5.37
CA SER A 99 10.70 -9.82 -6.52
C SER A 99 9.34 -10.06 -7.16
N GLN A 100 8.28 -10.23 -6.37
CA GLN A 100 6.91 -10.37 -6.89
C GLN A 100 6.49 -9.16 -7.76
N LEU A 101 6.89 -7.96 -7.38
CA LEU A 101 6.61 -6.77 -8.20
C LEU A 101 7.39 -6.81 -9.51
N LYS A 102 8.66 -7.26 -9.48
CA LYS A 102 9.51 -7.42 -10.67
C LYS A 102 8.96 -8.48 -11.63
N ASP A 103 8.41 -9.57 -11.12
CA ASP A 103 7.79 -10.61 -11.93
C ASP A 103 6.60 -10.06 -12.75
N ASN A 104 5.76 -9.25 -12.14
CA ASN A 104 4.59 -8.68 -12.78
C ASN A 104 4.89 -7.49 -13.69
N TYR A 105 5.77 -6.60 -13.27
CA TYR A 105 6.00 -5.32 -13.94
C TYR A 105 7.36 -5.20 -14.63
N LYS A 106 8.27 -6.19 -14.44
CA LYS A 106 9.63 -6.24 -15.04
C LYS A 106 10.37 -4.92 -14.80
N ASP A 107 10.93 -4.32 -15.83
CA ASP A 107 11.66 -3.05 -15.77
C ASP A 107 10.81 -1.88 -15.23
N ALA A 108 9.49 -1.97 -15.29
CA ALA A 108 8.62 -0.96 -14.74
C ALA A 108 8.55 -0.97 -13.20
N ALA A 109 8.96 -2.06 -12.55
CA ALA A 109 8.92 -2.20 -11.09
C ALA A 109 9.76 -1.12 -10.39
N GLU A 110 10.98 -0.84 -10.88
CA GLU A 110 11.84 0.20 -10.31
C GLU A 110 11.21 1.59 -10.40
N THR A 111 10.51 1.88 -11.51
CA THR A 111 9.80 3.15 -11.65
C THR A 111 8.60 3.23 -10.68
N ILE A 112 7.91 2.13 -10.44
CA ILE A 112 6.79 2.08 -9.48
C ILE A 112 7.31 2.35 -8.06
N ILE A 113 8.38 1.66 -7.65
CA ILE A 113 9.02 1.86 -6.34
C ILE A 113 9.51 3.30 -6.20
N GLY A 114 10.17 3.83 -7.23
CA GLY A 114 10.72 5.20 -7.23
C GLY A 114 9.66 6.31 -7.17
N ASN A 115 8.41 6.02 -7.56
CA ASN A 115 7.28 6.95 -7.40
C ASN A 115 6.58 6.86 -6.03
N CYS A 116 6.99 5.93 -5.17
CA CYS A 116 6.51 5.86 -3.80
C CYS A 116 7.37 6.74 -2.90
N ASP A 117 6.88 7.90 -2.53
CA ASP A 117 7.59 8.86 -1.65
C ASP A 117 7.94 8.26 -0.28
N THR A 118 7.12 7.35 0.20
CA THR A 118 7.30 6.67 1.49
C THR A 118 7.41 5.17 1.26
N GLN A 119 8.42 4.56 1.87
CA GLN A 119 8.62 3.11 1.86
C GLN A 119 8.75 2.63 3.31
N ILE A 120 8.00 1.59 3.66
CA ILE A 120 8.01 1.01 5.00
C ILE A 120 8.41 -0.45 4.89
N PHE A 121 9.54 -0.81 5.51
CA PHE A 121 9.98 -2.18 5.64
C PHE A 121 9.56 -2.75 6.99
N LEU A 122 8.72 -3.76 6.95
CA LEU A 122 8.15 -4.39 8.13
C LEU A 122 8.88 -5.68 8.55
N GLY A 123 10.00 -5.97 7.93
CA GLY A 123 10.76 -7.21 8.10
C GLY A 123 10.55 -8.17 6.93
N GLY A 124 11.45 -9.11 6.78
CA GLY A 124 11.45 -10.13 5.72
C GLY A 124 12.80 -10.78 5.56
N GLN A 125 12.84 -11.88 4.80
CA GLN A 125 14.05 -12.69 4.58
C GLN A 125 14.47 -12.72 3.09
N GLU A 126 13.72 -12.05 2.24
CA GLU A 126 13.94 -12.08 0.80
C GLU A 126 15.20 -11.28 0.43
N LYS A 127 16.18 -11.99 -0.15
CA LYS A 127 17.54 -11.50 -0.36
C LYS A 127 17.60 -10.23 -1.21
N SER A 128 16.77 -10.11 -2.24
CA SER A 128 16.81 -8.94 -3.13
C SER A 128 16.30 -7.69 -2.44
N THR A 129 15.25 -7.81 -1.62
CA THR A 129 14.71 -6.73 -0.79
C THR A 129 15.72 -6.28 0.27
N LEU A 130 16.37 -7.26 0.96
CA LEU A 130 17.39 -6.95 1.96
C LEU A 130 18.61 -6.24 1.34
N LYS A 131 19.03 -6.68 0.15
CA LYS A 131 20.15 -6.05 -0.56
C LYS A 131 19.81 -4.61 -0.98
N ASP A 132 18.63 -4.38 -1.54
CA ASP A 132 18.18 -3.03 -1.93
C ASP A 132 18.14 -2.08 -0.72
N LEU A 133 17.66 -2.56 0.41
CA LEU A 133 17.66 -1.78 1.64
C LEU A 133 19.06 -1.50 2.16
N ASP A 134 19.94 -2.49 2.22
CA ASP A 134 21.33 -2.35 2.64
C ASP A 134 22.08 -1.28 1.80
N GLU A 135 21.88 -1.29 0.48
CA GLU A 135 22.47 -0.31 -0.42
C GLU A 135 21.88 1.09 -0.26
N THR A 136 20.60 1.20 0.07
CA THR A 136 19.88 2.48 0.08
C THR A 136 19.79 3.15 1.46
N LEU A 137 20.00 2.42 2.56
CA LEU A 137 20.04 3.00 3.91
C LEU A 137 21.26 3.88 4.15
N GLY A 138 22.36 3.65 3.42
CA GLY A 138 23.57 4.45 3.53
C GLY A 138 24.50 4.00 4.65
N GLN A 139 25.48 4.88 4.95
CA GLN A 139 26.54 4.62 5.90
C GLN A 139 26.73 5.81 6.84
N GLU A 140 27.13 5.54 8.07
CA GLU A 140 27.63 6.53 9.01
C GLU A 140 29.16 6.53 9.03
N THR A 141 29.78 7.67 9.29
CA THR A 141 31.21 7.76 9.50
C THR A 141 31.53 7.43 10.94
N ILE A 142 32.34 6.39 11.16
CA ILE A 142 32.86 6.05 12.48
C ILE A 142 34.34 6.32 12.57
N ASP A 143 34.78 6.77 13.74
CA ASP A 143 36.20 6.96 14.05
C ASP A 143 36.75 5.63 14.65
N LEU A 144 37.73 5.05 13.96
CA LEU A 144 38.42 3.86 14.43
C LEU A 144 39.76 4.30 15.06
N TYR A 145 39.93 3.89 16.30
CA TYR A 145 41.17 4.08 17.03
C TYR A 145 41.95 2.77 17.03
N ASN A 146 43.05 2.72 16.30
CA ASN A 146 43.97 1.58 16.35
C ASN A 146 45.19 1.98 17.21
N GLU A 147 45.34 1.29 18.35
CA GLU A 147 46.51 1.43 19.20
C GLU A 147 47.55 0.38 18.76
N SER A 148 48.66 0.79 18.22
CA SER A 148 49.80 -0.09 17.96
C SER A 148 50.85 0.06 19.04
N LYS A 149 51.08 -1.01 19.81
CA LYS A 149 52.20 -1.08 20.80
C LYS A 149 53.33 -1.87 20.21
N THR A 150 54.47 -1.22 20.02
CA THR A 150 55.72 -1.89 19.66
C THR A 150 56.52 -2.11 20.92
N PHE A 151 56.69 -3.37 21.32
CA PHE A 151 57.54 -3.73 22.44
C PHE A 151 58.98 -3.86 21.94
N SER A 152 59.78 -2.83 22.18
CA SER A 152 61.23 -2.81 21.94
C SER A 152 61.92 -2.07 23.11
N VAL A 153 63.27 -2.07 23.12
CA VAL A 153 64.04 -1.37 24.17
C VAL A 153 63.61 0.10 24.35
N ASN A 154 62.95 0.69 23.36
CA ASN A 154 62.23 1.96 23.45
C ASN A 154 60.77 1.75 23.12
N ASP A 155 59.88 1.64 24.12
CA ASP A 155 58.45 1.52 23.95
C ASP A 155 57.87 2.75 23.27
N SER A 156 57.26 2.56 22.10
CA SER A 156 56.54 3.59 21.41
C SER A 156 55.07 3.23 21.24
N THR A 157 54.17 4.10 21.63
CA THR A 157 52.74 3.94 21.46
C THR A 157 52.30 4.91 20.34
N GLY A 158 51.80 4.34 19.24
CA GLY A 158 51.20 5.11 18.14
C GLY A 158 49.69 5.00 18.16
N LEU A 159 49.00 6.12 18.17
CA LEU A 159 47.54 6.19 17.98
C LEU A 159 47.27 6.58 16.52
N ASN A 160 46.68 5.64 15.76
CA ASN A 160 46.22 5.91 14.41
C ASN A 160 44.71 6.15 14.40
N TYR A 161 44.33 7.34 13.91
CA TYR A 161 42.95 7.73 13.72
C TYR A 161 42.53 7.44 12.26
N ASN A 162 41.62 6.52 12.08
CA ASN A 162 41.07 6.24 10.76
C ASN A 162 39.56 6.48 10.78
N LYS A 163 39.08 7.25 9.81
CA LYS A 163 37.64 7.38 9.55
C LYS A 163 37.21 6.34 8.51
N THR A 164 36.21 5.56 8.86
CA THR A 164 35.64 4.57 7.93
C THR A 164 34.13 4.67 7.90
N GLY A 165 33.53 4.32 6.77
CA GLY A 165 32.10 4.19 6.64
C GLY A 165 31.63 2.87 7.23
N LYS A 166 30.66 2.92 8.14
CA LYS A 166 29.94 1.75 8.64
C LYS A 166 28.51 1.80 8.15
N LYS A 167 28.00 0.72 7.55
CA LYS A 167 26.62 0.62 7.15
C LYS A 167 25.69 0.84 8.33
N LEU A 168 24.62 1.64 8.16
CA LEU A 168 23.62 1.86 9.20
C LEU A 168 22.94 0.56 9.62
N LYS A 169 22.62 -0.29 8.65
CA LYS A 169 22.16 -1.66 8.81
C LYS A 169 22.66 -2.47 7.62
N ASP A 170 23.32 -3.59 7.87
CA ASP A 170 23.68 -4.53 6.83
C ASP A 170 22.56 -5.57 6.58
N MET A 171 22.74 -6.42 5.57
CA MET A 171 21.77 -7.47 5.24
C MET A 171 21.49 -8.43 6.40
N TYR A 172 22.50 -8.69 7.25
CA TYR A 172 22.34 -9.55 8.41
C TYR A 172 21.46 -8.85 9.45
N ASP A 173 21.79 -7.59 9.82
CA ASP A 173 21.01 -6.78 10.76
C ASP A 173 19.54 -6.67 10.35
N LEU A 174 19.30 -6.50 9.03
CA LEU A 174 17.95 -6.43 8.47
C LEU A 174 17.21 -7.76 8.58
N SER A 175 17.91 -8.87 8.37
CA SER A 175 17.33 -10.22 8.42
C SER A 175 16.92 -10.65 9.83
N VAL A 176 17.65 -10.17 10.85
CA VAL A 176 17.41 -10.48 12.28
C VAL A 176 16.67 -9.35 13.01
N MET A 177 16.14 -8.38 12.27
CA MET A 177 15.41 -7.25 12.84
C MET A 177 14.24 -7.71 13.69
N ASP A 178 14.07 -7.10 14.87
CA ASP A 178 12.96 -7.39 15.78
C ASP A 178 11.61 -7.24 15.05
N ARG A 179 10.71 -8.20 15.27
CA ARG A 179 9.38 -8.23 14.62
C ARG A 179 8.51 -7.03 14.95
N ASN A 180 8.77 -6.35 16.08
CA ASN A 180 8.04 -5.16 16.50
C ASN A 180 8.63 -3.86 15.91
N LYS A 181 9.74 -3.94 15.18
CA LYS A 181 10.41 -2.79 14.57
C LYS A 181 10.10 -2.69 13.08
N CYS A 182 10.23 -1.47 12.57
CA CYS A 182 10.13 -1.17 11.15
C CYS A 182 11.16 -0.12 10.75
N ILE A 183 11.46 -0.07 9.45
CA ILE A 183 12.28 0.99 8.86
C ILE A 183 11.37 1.80 7.95
N VAL A 184 11.33 3.10 8.17
CA VAL A 184 10.56 4.05 7.38
C VAL A 184 11.52 4.95 6.61
N ARG A 185 11.36 4.99 5.29
CA ARG A 185 12.09 5.88 4.39
C ARG A 185 11.11 6.85 3.77
N VAL A 186 11.42 8.13 3.88
CA VAL A 186 10.64 9.20 3.24
C VAL A 186 11.58 9.97 2.33
N SER A 187 11.16 10.26 1.12
CA SER A 187 11.97 11.01 0.15
C SER A 187 12.42 12.34 0.74
N GLY A 188 13.73 12.60 0.68
CA GLY A 188 14.33 13.82 1.22
C GLY A 188 14.60 13.83 2.73
N LEU A 189 14.33 12.73 3.43
CA LEU A 189 14.63 12.60 4.86
C LEU A 189 15.55 11.40 5.13
N PRO A 190 16.37 11.45 6.19
CA PRO A 190 17.09 10.27 6.67
C PRO A 190 16.11 9.14 7.03
N PRO A 191 16.53 7.87 6.92
CA PRO A 191 15.67 6.75 7.30
C PRO A 191 15.39 6.73 8.80
N PHE A 192 14.19 6.32 9.17
CA PHE A 192 13.77 6.18 10.56
C PHE A 192 13.71 4.70 10.95
N PHE A 193 14.25 4.37 12.11
CA PHE A 193 14.07 3.08 12.76
C PHE A 193 13.04 3.25 13.88
N SER A 194 11.87 2.61 13.75
CA SER A 194 10.71 2.88 14.62
C SER A 194 10.05 1.59 15.08
N ASP A 195 9.20 1.71 16.08
CA ASP A 195 8.30 0.64 16.49
C ASP A 195 7.11 0.52 15.54
N LYS A 196 6.65 -0.72 15.30
CA LYS A 196 5.37 -0.95 14.64
C LYS A 196 4.25 -0.50 15.57
N TYR A 197 3.20 0.05 14.97
CA TYR A 197 2.01 0.41 15.72
C TYR A 197 1.30 -0.86 16.25
N ASP A 198 1.00 -0.88 17.52
CA ASP A 198 0.19 -1.93 18.12
C ASP A 198 -1.29 -1.69 17.79
N THR A 199 -1.82 -2.50 16.87
CA THR A 199 -3.21 -2.39 16.39
C THR A 199 -4.22 -2.60 17.52
N THR A 200 -3.88 -3.33 18.58
CA THR A 200 -4.77 -3.58 19.73
C THR A 200 -5.04 -2.30 20.53
N SER A 201 -4.12 -1.34 20.48
CA SER A 201 -4.25 -0.04 21.14
C SER A 201 -5.16 0.94 20.39
N HIS A 202 -5.56 0.62 19.13
CA HIS A 202 -6.41 1.51 18.35
C HIS A 202 -7.84 1.59 18.90
N PRO A 203 -8.45 2.78 19.04
CA PRO A 203 -9.82 2.92 19.59
C PRO A 203 -10.89 2.09 18.87
N ASN A 204 -10.70 1.82 17.60
CA ASN A 204 -11.62 1.03 16.78
C ASN A 204 -11.31 -0.47 16.80
N PHE A 205 -10.26 -0.94 17.48
CA PHE A 205 -9.92 -2.36 17.56
C PHE A 205 -11.11 -3.20 18.05
N LYS A 206 -11.88 -2.69 19.01
CA LYS A 206 -13.09 -3.33 19.55
C LYS A 206 -14.17 -3.69 18.51
N TYR A 207 -14.09 -3.13 17.30
CA TYR A 207 -15.01 -3.44 16.19
C TYR A 207 -14.43 -4.44 15.20
N THR A 208 -13.22 -4.90 15.38
CA THR A 208 -12.58 -5.91 14.52
C THR A 208 -12.99 -7.32 14.92
N ALA A 209 -12.87 -8.26 13.99
CA ALA A 209 -13.10 -9.67 14.26
C ALA A 209 -12.10 -10.23 15.29
N ASP A 210 -10.88 -9.71 15.31
CA ASP A 210 -9.83 -10.13 16.26
C ASP A 210 -10.17 -9.75 17.72
N ALA A 211 -10.97 -8.71 17.92
CA ALA A 211 -11.41 -8.32 19.26
C ALA A 211 -12.64 -9.10 19.73
N ASP A 212 -13.58 -9.39 18.85
CA ASP A 212 -14.79 -10.20 19.14
C ASP A 212 -15.26 -10.87 17.85
N GLU A 213 -15.38 -12.20 17.88
CA GLU A 213 -15.88 -13.02 16.76
C GLU A 213 -17.27 -12.57 16.24
N LYS A 214 -18.07 -11.91 17.08
CA LYS A 214 -19.36 -11.35 16.66
C LYS A 214 -19.24 -10.23 15.62
N ASN A 215 -18.07 -9.64 15.51
CA ASN A 215 -17.79 -8.59 14.52
C ASN A 215 -17.44 -9.17 13.13
N ILE A 216 -17.31 -10.50 13.00
CA ILE A 216 -17.06 -11.14 11.70
C ILE A 216 -18.19 -10.75 10.73
N PHE A 217 -17.81 -10.21 9.58
CA PHE A 217 -18.75 -9.85 8.54
C PHE A 217 -19.28 -11.10 7.83
N ASP A 218 -20.56 -11.38 8.00
CA ASP A 218 -21.24 -12.48 7.32
C ASP A 218 -21.84 -11.99 5.98
N PHE A 219 -21.09 -12.22 4.91
CA PHE A 219 -21.50 -11.87 3.54
C PHE A 219 -22.83 -12.55 3.13
N GLN A 220 -23.07 -13.80 3.53
CA GLN A 220 -24.29 -14.52 3.18
C GLN A 220 -25.52 -13.87 3.82
N LYS A 221 -25.40 -13.48 5.07
CA LYS A 221 -26.44 -12.76 5.82
C LYS A 221 -26.69 -11.39 5.23
N TYR A 222 -25.63 -10.68 4.86
CA TYR A 222 -25.73 -9.38 4.21
C TYR A 222 -26.42 -9.47 2.84
N ARG A 223 -26.04 -10.42 1.99
CA ARG A 223 -26.64 -10.66 0.68
C ARG A 223 -28.13 -11.02 0.79
N LYS A 224 -28.51 -11.86 1.76
CA LYS A 224 -29.93 -12.16 2.04
C LYS A 224 -30.71 -10.90 2.44
N LYS A 225 -30.11 -10.01 3.22
CA LYS A 225 -30.73 -8.75 3.62
C LYS A 225 -30.91 -7.79 2.43
N LEU A 226 -29.96 -7.72 1.51
CA LEU A 226 -30.09 -6.93 0.27
C LEU A 226 -31.21 -7.46 -0.61
N LYS A 227 -31.22 -8.76 -0.92
CA LYS A 227 -32.27 -9.38 -1.73
C LYS A 227 -33.67 -9.12 -1.13
N ARG A 228 -33.81 -9.22 0.19
CA ARG A 228 -35.08 -8.93 0.87
C ARG A 228 -35.50 -7.46 0.76
N LYS A 229 -34.54 -6.52 0.72
CA LYS A 229 -34.84 -5.10 0.48
C LYS A 229 -35.30 -4.83 -0.95
N GLU A 230 -34.70 -5.48 -1.93
CA GLU A 230 -35.09 -5.38 -3.34
C GLU A 230 -36.49 -5.98 -3.57
N GLU A 231 -36.79 -7.15 -3.01
CA GLU A 231 -38.12 -7.76 -3.08
C GLU A 231 -39.21 -6.88 -2.43
N VAL A 232 -38.90 -6.20 -1.35
CA VAL A 232 -39.81 -5.25 -0.70
C VAL A 232 -40.01 -4.01 -1.58
N ARG A 233 -38.97 -3.47 -2.21
CA ARG A 233 -39.08 -2.36 -3.18
C ARG A 233 -39.95 -2.72 -4.38
N ILE A 234 -39.76 -3.91 -4.95
CA ILE A 234 -40.55 -4.40 -6.09
C ILE A 234 -42.03 -4.62 -5.69
N ARG A 235 -42.32 -5.05 -4.46
CA ARG A 235 -43.70 -5.22 -3.99
C ARG A 235 -44.43 -3.88 -3.82
N PHE A 236 -43.76 -2.85 -3.32
CA PHE A 236 -44.35 -1.50 -3.16
C PHE A 236 -44.67 -0.81 -4.51
N HIS A 237 -43.96 -1.19 -5.60
CA HIS A 237 -44.23 -0.62 -6.94
C HIS A 237 -45.20 -1.44 -7.77
N LYS A 238 -45.60 -2.63 -7.36
CA LYS A 238 -46.60 -3.44 -8.10
C LYS A 238 -48.04 -3.01 -7.89
N ASP A 239 -48.32 -2.28 -6.81
CA ASP A 239 -49.66 -1.75 -6.52
C ASP A 239 -49.93 -0.38 -7.17
N ASP A 240 -48.87 0.34 -7.59
CA ASP A 240 -48.98 1.56 -8.39
C ASP A 240 -48.83 1.26 -9.87
N GLN A 241 -49.82 1.57 -10.67
CA GLN A 241 -49.89 1.31 -12.11
C GLN A 241 -48.85 2.05 -12.97
N TYR A 242 -47.85 2.70 -12.37
CA TYR A 242 -46.78 3.41 -13.04
C TYR A 242 -45.45 3.06 -12.40
N MET A 243 -44.53 2.48 -13.20
CA MET A 243 -43.13 2.37 -12.80
C MET A 243 -42.48 3.76 -12.85
N VAL A 244 -42.38 4.43 -11.73
CA VAL A 244 -41.52 5.60 -11.59
C VAL A 244 -40.15 5.11 -11.14
N ILE A 245 -39.16 5.16 -12.00
CA ILE A 245 -37.76 4.97 -11.66
C ILE A 245 -37.30 6.32 -11.05
N GLU A 246 -37.35 6.46 -9.74
CA GLU A 246 -36.69 7.57 -9.07
C GLU A 246 -35.18 7.29 -9.02
N GLN A 247 -34.45 8.01 -9.85
CA GLN A 247 -33.02 8.22 -9.67
C GLN A 247 -32.82 9.16 -8.48
N LYS A 248 -32.17 8.67 -7.46
CA LYS A 248 -31.54 9.48 -6.43
C LYS A 248 -30.05 9.33 -6.47
#